data_0754f3b0ad38d7cd5eca8572dcdb8d31
#
_entry.id   0754f3b0ad38d7cd5eca8572dcdb8d31
#
_cell.length_a   1.000
_cell.length_b   1.000
_cell.length_c   1.000
_cell.angle_alpha   90.00
_cell.angle_beta   90.00
_cell.angle_gamma   90.00
#
_symmetry.space_group_name_H-M   'P 1'
#
loop_
_entity.id
_entity.type
_entity.pdbx_description
1 polymer ?
#
loop_
_entity_poly.entity_id
_entity_poly.type
_entity_poly.pdbx_seq_one_letter_code
_entity_poly.pdbx_strand_id
1 'polypeptide(L)'
;MTERKLDKLKDAIRARKSPSETMSVISRGKHYSPWHIKVLNDKLLEMTERKLDRLIVTMPPRHGKSTMISYYFPTWYLGTHPDHRVMLASYEAELAASWGSKVRDALTAYGEDLFDITINPASAAKDRWDILDHDGGMVCVGVGGPLTGRGCDLMIIDDYIKNSEEARSQIIREKHWDWWTGTASTRLEPGAITVVLATRWHGDDLIGRLIDADPIGWEVIHFPAIATHDEEYRKEGEALWPARFDIPALQRIQKRSPFWFNAEYQGNPSSEEGDVFKRHGIRYWRAGKATTLDGEIVDGYLLKQLNGDEVFVKASTCWRFITCDLAASERESADYTVFQVWSVTSQADMILLDQIRARIPGPEKLPALKGLIARYDVSYAGIEKAGFQLDFIQNARWAGLPVFELTPKGDKMGRAIEASVRWENGQVYLPSNEYWVGAFIEEVCTFDHAPHDDQVDALSYAAIEVSRRGFSPSYAFGLHTCHHCGQMYTLTVRTGLDRPCPYCHTAPIMEAVDTLVPLKEEHEETTPREAQWGHTRTVNA
;
A
#
# COMPACT_ATOMS: atom_id res chain seq x y z
N MET A 1 43.32 29.32 -26.62
CA MET A 1 41.95 28.82 -26.28
C MET A 1 41.52 29.55 -25.03
N THR A 2 40.36 30.17 -25.01
CA THR A 2 39.86 30.88 -23.78
C THR A 2 39.52 29.84 -22.72
N GLU A 3 39.67 30.19 -21.42
CA GLU A 3 39.35 29.32 -20.27
C GLU A 3 37.93 28.73 -20.39
N ARG A 4 36.97 29.55 -20.80
CA ARG A 4 35.57 29.11 -21.04
C ARG A 4 35.43 28.03 -22.15
N LYS A 5 36.26 28.08 -23.21
CA LYS A 5 36.28 27.03 -24.24
C LYS A 5 36.87 25.73 -23.69
N LEU A 6 37.89 25.83 -22.83
CA LEU A 6 38.49 24.67 -22.20
C LEU A 6 37.51 23.97 -21.24
N ASP A 7 36.74 24.74 -20.48
CA ASP A 7 35.75 24.17 -19.56
C ASP A 7 34.59 23.49 -20.32
N LYS A 8 34.07 24.09 -21.39
CA LYS A 8 33.09 23.42 -22.25
C LYS A 8 33.62 22.09 -22.80
N LEU A 9 34.87 22.06 -23.25
CA LEU A 9 35.48 20.82 -23.76
C LEU A 9 35.62 19.76 -22.67
N LYS A 10 36.01 20.14 -21.47
CA LYS A 10 36.06 19.20 -20.33
C LYS A 10 34.68 18.63 -20.01
N ASP A 11 33.64 19.48 -20.00
CA ASP A 11 32.25 19.07 -19.77
C ASP A 11 31.77 18.12 -20.87
N ALA A 12 32.05 18.40 -22.14
CA ALA A 12 31.72 17.51 -23.26
C ALA A 12 32.40 16.14 -23.13
N ILE A 13 33.72 16.11 -22.88
CA ILE A 13 34.47 14.86 -22.68
C ILE A 13 33.91 14.08 -21.49
N ARG A 14 33.53 14.78 -20.43
CA ARG A 14 33.00 14.17 -19.23
C ARG A 14 31.59 13.60 -19.48
N ALA A 15 30.69 14.39 -20.05
CA ALA A 15 29.31 13.98 -20.31
C ALA A 15 29.23 12.73 -21.20
N ARG A 16 30.05 12.63 -22.24
CA ARG A 16 30.07 11.49 -23.15
C ARG A 16 30.50 10.16 -22.52
N LYS A 17 31.10 10.18 -21.31
CA LYS A 17 31.59 8.94 -20.67
C LYS A 17 30.47 8.02 -20.19
N SER A 18 29.38 8.59 -19.65
CA SER A 18 28.29 7.78 -19.10
C SER A 18 27.03 8.62 -18.80
N PRO A 19 25.88 7.97 -18.63
CA PRO A 19 24.65 8.62 -18.16
C PRO A 19 24.83 9.39 -16.83
N SER A 20 25.59 8.83 -15.87
CA SER A 20 25.89 9.49 -14.57
C SER A 20 26.73 10.75 -14.74
N GLU A 21 27.69 10.75 -15.65
CA GLU A 21 28.48 11.94 -15.93
C GLU A 21 27.67 13.01 -16.67
N THR A 22 26.83 12.60 -17.63
CA THR A 22 25.84 13.50 -18.24
C THR A 22 24.91 14.13 -17.20
N MET A 23 24.41 13.32 -16.26
CA MET A 23 23.61 13.79 -15.12
C MET A 23 24.36 14.84 -14.30
N SER A 24 25.60 14.57 -13.96
CA SER A 24 26.44 15.48 -13.16
C SER A 24 26.66 16.82 -13.88
N VAL A 25 26.98 16.81 -15.17
CA VAL A 25 27.25 17.99 -15.99
C VAL A 25 25.97 18.82 -16.16
N ILE A 26 24.88 18.22 -16.65
CA ILE A 26 23.62 18.91 -16.94
C ILE A 26 22.98 19.45 -15.65
N SER A 27 23.01 18.69 -14.56
CA SER A 27 22.42 19.15 -13.28
C SER A 27 23.34 20.12 -12.52
N ARG A 28 24.57 20.36 -13.01
CA ARG A 28 25.59 21.14 -12.33
C ARG A 28 25.85 20.63 -10.89
N GLY A 29 25.91 19.32 -10.74
CA GLY A 29 26.14 18.64 -9.48
C GLY A 29 24.95 18.62 -8.50
N LYS A 30 23.76 19.12 -8.89
CA LYS A 30 22.54 19.05 -8.06
C LYS A 30 22.04 17.62 -7.90
N HIS A 31 22.17 16.80 -8.94
CA HIS A 31 21.91 15.38 -8.88
C HIS A 31 23.23 14.63 -8.71
N TYR A 32 23.27 13.72 -7.78
CA TYR A 32 24.42 12.86 -7.53
C TYR A 32 24.04 11.39 -7.65
N SER A 33 25.03 10.55 -7.85
CA SER A 33 24.87 9.11 -7.99
C SER A 33 25.22 8.41 -6.68
N PRO A 34 24.23 8.11 -5.80
CA PRO A 34 24.46 7.17 -4.72
C PRO A 34 24.82 5.80 -5.30
N TRP A 35 25.30 4.89 -4.46
CA TRP A 35 25.86 3.60 -4.93
C TRP A 35 24.91 2.81 -5.85
N HIS A 36 23.62 2.73 -5.53
CA HIS A 36 22.63 2.04 -6.36
C HIS A 36 22.44 2.67 -7.76
N ILE A 37 22.55 4.01 -7.86
CA ILE A 37 22.52 4.70 -9.17
C ILE A 37 23.82 4.47 -9.95
N LYS A 38 24.97 4.27 -9.27
CA LYS A 38 26.20 3.87 -9.92
C LYS A 38 26.11 2.47 -10.50
N VAL A 39 25.58 1.51 -9.74
CA VAL A 39 25.30 0.15 -10.22
C VAL A 39 24.41 0.17 -11.46
N LEU A 40 23.31 0.97 -11.43
CA LEU A 40 22.48 1.15 -12.62
C LEU A 40 23.26 1.73 -13.80
N ASN A 41 24.05 2.78 -13.58
CA ASN A 41 24.87 3.38 -14.62
C ASN A 41 25.78 2.36 -15.30
N ASP A 42 26.44 1.52 -14.51
CA ASP A 42 27.38 0.52 -15.04
C ASP A 42 26.65 -0.54 -15.86
N LYS A 43 25.48 -1.00 -15.43
CA LYS A 43 24.63 -1.90 -16.21
C LYS A 43 24.10 -1.27 -17.50
N LEU A 44 23.71 0.00 -17.48
CA LEU A 44 23.33 0.72 -18.70
C LEU A 44 24.48 0.85 -19.70
N LEU A 45 25.72 1.00 -19.22
CA LEU A 45 26.91 0.98 -20.08
C LEU A 45 27.15 -0.42 -20.67
N GLU A 46 27.04 -1.49 -19.87
CA GLU A 46 27.13 -2.88 -20.37
C GLU A 46 26.13 -3.16 -21.50
N MET A 47 24.90 -2.60 -21.41
CA MET A 47 23.89 -2.71 -22.46
C MET A 47 24.35 -2.03 -23.77
N THR A 48 24.89 -0.83 -23.69
CA THR A 48 25.34 -0.10 -24.87
C THR A 48 26.59 -0.73 -25.50
N GLU A 49 27.41 -1.42 -24.72
CA GLU A 49 28.52 -2.23 -25.17
C GLU A 49 28.10 -3.61 -25.70
N ARG A 50 26.79 -3.89 -25.78
CA ARG A 50 26.20 -5.16 -26.25
C ARG A 50 26.63 -6.40 -25.44
N LYS A 51 26.98 -6.21 -24.18
CA LYS A 51 27.23 -7.29 -23.21
C LYS A 51 25.95 -7.79 -22.57
N LEU A 52 24.90 -6.98 -22.60
CA LEU A 52 23.58 -7.21 -22.05
C LEU A 52 22.55 -6.52 -22.96
N ASP A 53 21.47 -7.21 -23.33
CA ASP A 53 20.43 -6.67 -24.20
C ASP A 53 19.10 -6.40 -23.49
N ARG A 54 18.83 -7.06 -22.37
CA ARG A 54 17.56 -6.95 -21.64
C ARG A 54 17.78 -6.80 -20.14
N LEU A 55 17.24 -5.72 -19.57
CA LEU A 55 17.39 -5.36 -18.16
C LEU A 55 16.04 -5.08 -17.51
N ILE A 56 15.78 -5.73 -16.39
CA ILE A 56 14.67 -5.41 -15.48
C ILE A 56 15.22 -4.72 -14.25
N VAL A 57 14.60 -3.58 -13.87
CA VAL A 57 14.97 -2.83 -12.66
C VAL A 57 13.76 -2.68 -11.76
N THR A 58 13.82 -3.25 -10.57
CA THR A 58 12.82 -3.04 -9.52
C THR A 58 13.42 -2.25 -8.37
N MET A 59 12.80 -1.13 -8.04
CA MET A 59 13.32 -0.18 -7.05
C MET A 59 12.18 0.61 -6.40
N PRO A 60 12.29 0.96 -5.11
CA PRO A 60 11.28 1.73 -4.41
C PRO A 60 10.93 3.06 -5.08
N PRO A 61 9.73 3.61 -4.81
CA PRO A 61 9.36 4.94 -5.28
C PRO A 61 10.36 6.00 -4.82
N ARG A 62 10.61 7.00 -5.68
CA ARG A 62 11.45 8.18 -5.36
C ARG A 62 12.92 7.90 -5.03
N HIS A 63 13.47 6.75 -5.43
CA HIS A 63 14.88 6.42 -5.26
C HIS A 63 15.74 6.69 -6.52
N GLY A 64 15.21 7.40 -7.51
CA GLY A 64 15.97 7.91 -8.66
C GLY A 64 15.90 7.06 -9.93
N LYS A 65 15.18 5.92 -9.93
CA LYS A 65 15.10 5.00 -11.08
C LYS A 65 14.74 5.70 -12.39
N SER A 66 13.58 6.34 -12.46
CA SER A 66 13.10 7.01 -13.70
C SER A 66 13.96 8.22 -14.07
N THR A 67 14.51 8.95 -13.08
CA THR A 67 15.43 10.05 -13.36
C THR A 67 16.68 9.58 -14.09
N MET A 68 17.24 8.44 -13.69
CA MET A 68 18.41 7.87 -14.36
C MET A 68 18.02 7.24 -15.69
N ILE A 69 17.00 6.37 -15.71
CA ILE A 69 16.71 5.50 -16.86
C ILE A 69 15.82 6.19 -17.91
N SER A 70 14.86 7.03 -17.49
CA SER A 70 13.92 7.65 -18.44
C SER A 70 14.27 9.10 -18.81
N TYR A 71 15.31 9.68 -18.16
CA TYR A 71 15.78 11.02 -18.49
C TYR A 71 17.26 11.04 -18.87
N TYR A 72 18.20 10.74 -17.95
CA TYR A 72 19.62 10.93 -18.25
C TYR A 72 20.19 9.86 -19.18
N PHE A 73 19.71 8.63 -19.12
CA PHE A 73 20.16 7.57 -20.01
C PHE A 73 19.78 7.85 -21.48
N PRO A 74 18.52 8.13 -21.86
CA PRO A 74 18.20 8.47 -23.25
C PRO A 74 18.83 9.78 -23.70
N THR A 75 19.06 10.76 -22.82
CA THR A 75 19.81 11.98 -23.14
C THR A 75 21.25 11.66 -23.55
N TRP A 76 21.93 10.85 -22.77
CA TRP A 76 23.29 10.40 -23.08
C TRP A 76 23.33 9.46 -24.30
N TYR A 77 22.38 8.53 -24.36
CA TYR A 77 22.30 7.54 -25.42
C TYR A 77 22.15 8.18 -26.80
N LEU A 78 21.18 9.06 -26.96
CA LEU A 78 20.96 9.81 -28.20
C LEU A 78 22.09 10.81 -28.50
N GLY A 79 22.69 11.39 -27.45
CA GLY A 79 23.86 12.24 -27.60
C GLY A 79 25.08 11.52 -28.16
N THR A 80 25.23 10.23 -27.87
CA THR A 80 26.37 9.40 -28.33
C THR A 80 26.04 8.50 -29.52
N HIS A 81 24.76 8.24 -29.76
CA HIS A 81 24.26 7.42 -30.89
C HIS A 81 23.11 8.18 -31.59
N PRO A 82 23.42 9.27 -32.30
CA PRO A 82 22.41 10.18 -32.84
C PRO A 82 21.51 9.57 -33.94
N ASP A 83 21.93 8.46 -34.54
CA ASP A 83 21.14 7.74 -35.56
C ASP A 83 20.20 6.69 -34.98
N HIS A 84 20.30 6.41 -33.67
CA HIS A 84 19.47 5.44 -32.98
C HIS A 84 18.11 6.03 -32.55
N ARG A 85 17.10 5.18 -32.48
CA ARG A 85 15.73 5.55 -32.04
C ARG A 85 15.42 5.01 -30.66
N VAL A 86 14.89 5.88 -29.82
CA VAL A 86 14.45 5.53 -28.48
C VAL A 86 12.92 5.52 -28.43
N MET A 87 12.34 4.44 -27.91
CA MET A 87 10.94 4.37 -27.52
C MET A 87 10.82 4.33 -26.01
N LEU A 88 9.94 5.20 -25.45
CA LEU A 88 9.62 5.21 -24.03
C LEU A 88 8.12 5.02 -23.85
N ALA A 89 7.74 3.99 -23.07
CA ALA A 89 6.36 3.71 -22.71
C ALA A 89 6.15 3.87 -21.19
N SER A 90 4.99 4.37 -20.79
CA SER A 90 4.58 4.46 -19.38
C SER A 90 3.07 4.20 -19.26
N TYR A 91 2.52 4.01 -18.05
CA TYR A 91 1.09 3.75 -17.87
C TYR A 91 0.20 4.82 -18.51
N GLU A 92 0.67 6.04 -18.66
CA GLU A 92 -0.06 7.14 -19.27
C GLU A 92 0.80 7.86 -20.32
N ALA A 93 0.20 8.14 -21.50
CA ALA A 93 0.90 8.80 -22.60
C ALA A 93 1.47 10.17 -22.21
N GLU A 94 0.77 10.91 -21.33
CA GLU A 94 1.22 12.23 -20.89
C GLU A 94 2.45 12.14 -19.95
N LEU A 95 2.53 11.11 -19.10
CA LEU A 95 3.73 10.85 -18.30
C LEU A 95 4.92 10.48 -19.19
N ALA A 96 4.73 9.58 -20.16
CA ALA A 96 5.75 9.24 -21.14
C ALA A 96 6.23 10.48 -21.91
N ALA A 97 5.30 11.30 -22.42
CA ALA A 97 5.61 12.55 -23.11
C ALA A 97 6.32 13.56 -22.21
N SER A 98 6.09 13.57 -20.91
CA SER A 98 6.81 14.43 -19.97
C SER A 98 8.29 14.08 -19.88
N TRP A 99 8.62 12.79 -19.95
CA TRP A 99 10.01 12.33 -20.03
C TRP A 99 10.63 12.68 -21.37
N GLY A 100 9.93 12.41 -22.48
CA GLY A 100 10.39 12.79 -23.82
C GLY A 100 10.68 14.28 -23.95
N SER A 101 9.82 15.14 -23.38
CA SER A 101 10.03 16.58 -23.32
C SER A 101 11.28 16.96 -22.55
N LYS A 102 11.54 16.34 -21.38
CA LYS A 102 12.76 16.61 -20.60
C LYS A 102 14.02 16.25 -21.35
N VAL A 103 14.03 15.08 -22.04
CA VAL A 103 15.17 14.65 -22.86
C VAL A 103 15.40 15.62 -24.01
N ARG A 104 14.34 15.98 -24.77
CA ARG A 104 14.39 16.97 -25.85
C ARG A 104 14.94 18.30 -25.36
N ASP A 105 14.40 18.82 -24.25
CA ASP A 105 14.78 20.12 -23.70
C ASP A 105 16.25 20.12 -23.23
N ALA A 106 16.73 19.00 -22.67
CA ALA A 106 18.13 18.82 -22.31
C ALA A 106 19.04 18.84 -23.56
N LEU A 107 18.66 18.10 -24.60
CA LEU A 107 19.43 18.08 -25.85
C LEU A 107 19.32 19.41 -26.62
N THR A 108 18.20 20.12 -26.52
CA THR A 108 18.09 21.49 -27.07
C THR A 108 19.04 22.45 -26.36
N ALA A 109 19.18 22.34 -25.05
CA ALA A 109 20.00 23.25 -24.25
C ALA A 109 21.50 22.93 -24.25
N TYR A 110 21.85 21.64 -24.36
CA TYR A 110 23.21 21.15 -24.14
C TYR A 110 23.73 20.25 -25.28
N GLY A 111 22.88 19.83 -26.25
CA GLY A 111 23.21 18.85 -27.28
C GLY A 111 24.37 19.30 -28.15
N GLU A 112 24.37 20.54 -28.64
CA GLU A 112 25.43 21.11 -29.44
C GLU A 112 26.76 21.20 -28.66
N ASP A 113 26.73 21.70 -27.43
CA ASP A 113 27.94 21.88 -26.62
C ASP A 113 28.54 20.55 -26.14
N LEU A 114 27.73 19.53 -25.86
CA LEU A 114 28.18 18.28 -25.22
C LEU A 114 28.35 17.11 -26.22
N PHE A 115 27.51 17.06 -27.25
CA PHE A 115 27.39 15.89 -28.11
C PHE A 115 27.54 16.19 -29.62
N ASP A 116 27.64 17.46 -30.01
CA ASP A 116 27.65 17.96 -31.39
C ASP A 116 26.36 17.62 -32.17
N ILE A 117 25.20 17.60 -31.48
CA ILE A 117 23.87 17.35 -32.06
C ILE A 117 22.89 18.47 -31.74
N THR A 118 21.89 18.63 -32.60
CA THR A 118 20.78 19.57 -32.39
C THR A 118 19.44 18.86 -32.66
N ILE A 119 18.38 19.33 -31.97
CA ILE A 119 17.02 18.83 -32.22
C ILE A 119 16.50 19.44 -33.55
N ASN A 120 15.83 18.62 -34.36
CA ASN A 120 15.21 19.08 -35.58
C ASN A 120 14.00 20.00 -35.28
N PRO A 121 14.06 21.29 -35.63
CA PRO A 121 12.94 22.23 -35.31
C PRO A 121 11.62 21.86 -36.00
N ALA A 122 11.67 21.13 -37.12
CA ALA A 122 10.47 20.68 -37.83
C ALA A 122 9.83 19.42 -37.20
N SER A 123 10.52 18.75 -36.28
CA SER A 123 10.04 17.56 -35.56
C SER A 123 10.44 17.66 -34.10
N ALA A 124 9.71 18.44 -33.31
CA ALA A 124 10.04 18.80 -31.92
C ALA A 124 8.82 18.77 -30.97
N ALA A 125 7.86 17.85 -31.19
CA ALA A 125 6.73 17.65 -30.29
C ALA A 125 7.18 17.05 -28.95
N LYS A 126 6.34 17.11 -27.92
CA LYS A 126 6.69 16.60 -26.58
C LYS A 126 6.81 15.06 -26.52
N ASP A 127 6.03 14.40 -27.34
CA ASP A 127 5.91 12.94 -27.42
C ASP A 127 6.65 12.32 -28.61
N ARG A 128 7.11 13.17 -29.54
CA ARG A 128 7.87 12.71 -30.70
C ARG A 128 8.76 13.83 -31.25
N TRP A 129 10.04 13.52 -31.38
CA TRP A 129 11.01 14.46 -31.94
C TRP A 129 12.20 13.69 -32.55
N ASP A 130 12.86 14.32 -33.52
CA ASP A 130 13.98 13.77 -34.27
C ASP A 130 15.23 14.64 -34.07
N ILE A 131 16.42 14.08 -34.28
CA ILE A 131 17.71 14.80 -34.28
C ILE A 131 17.96 15.33 -35.70
N LEU A 132 18.42 16.58 -35.78
CA LEU A 132 18.71 17.22 -37.05
C LEU A 132 19.88 16.51 -37.77
N ASP A 133 19.72 16.24 -39.06
CA ASP A 133 20.71 15.59 -39.95
C ASP A 133 21.08 14.16 -39.50
N HIS A 134 20.24 13.52 -38.66
CA HIS A 134 20.38 12.15 -38.20
C HIS A 134 19.05 11.39 -38.31
N ASP A 135 19.13 10.04 -38.35
CA ASP A 135 17.95 9.16 -38.42
C ASP A 135 17.30 8.90 -37.06
N GLY A 136 17.97 9.33 -36.00
CA GLY A 136 17.54 9.06 -34.62
C GLY A 136 16.58 10.09 -34.05
N GLY A 137 16.03 9.73 -32.88
CA GLY A 137 15.06 10.53 -32.16
C GLY A 137 14.35 9.73 -31.09
N MET A 138 13.29 10.32 -30.53
CA MET A 138 12.54 9.70 -29.43
C MET A 138 11.04 9.71 -29.70
N VAL A 139 10.37 8.61 -29.35
CA VAL A 139 8.90 8.47 -29.37
C VAL A 139 8.44 8.02 -28.00
N CYS A 140 7.40 8.68 -27.45
CA CYS A 140 6.82 8.40 -26.15
C CYS A 140 5.36 8.02 -26.30
N VAL A 141 4.94 6.91 -25.64
CA VAL A 141 3.58 6.37 -25.75
C VAL A 141 3.06 5.90 -24.40
N GLY A 142 1.73 5.77 -24.29
CA GLY A 142 1.13 5.02 -23.19
C GLY A 142 1.19 3.52 -23.46
N VAL A 143 1.37 2.69 -22.43
CA VAL A 143 1.26 1.23 -22.51
C VAL A 143 -0.15 0.87 -23.00
N GLY A 144 -0.25 -0.07 -23.94
CA GLY A 144 -1.50 -0.36 -24.66
C GLY A 144 -1.78 0.58 -25.84
N GLY A 145 -1.04 1.68 -26.00
CA GLY A 145 -1.15 2.58 -27.13
C GLY A 145 -0.51 2.05 -28.42
N PRO A 146 -0.89 2.62 -29.57
CA PRO A 146 -0.33 2.21 -30.86
C PRO A 146 1.13 2.66 -30.98
N LEU A 147 2.02 1.72 -31.28
CA LEU A 147 3.40 1.99 -31.69
C LEU A 147 3.45 2.03 -33.22
N THR A 148 3.53 3.23 -33.78
CA THR A 148 3.44 3.41 -35.23
C THR A 148 4.74 3.05 -35.94
N GLY A 149 4.72 2.04 -36.81
CA GLY A 149 5.51 1.79 -38.03
C GLY A 149 7.04 1.92 -38.05
N ARG A 150 7.69 2.37 -36.99
CA ARG A 150 9.14 2.51 -36.88
C ARG A 150 9.71 1.53 -35.86
N GLY A 151 10.90 0.99 -36.13
CA GLY A 151 11.67 0.24 -35.14
C GLY A 151 12.36 1.12 -34.12
N CYS A 152 12.88 0.54 -33.04
CA CYS A 152 13.70 1.23 -32.04
C CYS A 152 14.95 0.41 -31.69
N ASP A 153 16.02 1.12 -31.35
CA ASP A 153 17.29 0.59 -30.88
C ASP A 153 17.37 0.51 -29.37
N LEU A 154 16.57 1.34 -28.70
CA LEU A 154 16.39 1.34 -27.25
C LEU A 154 14.91 1.45 -26.90
N MET A 155 14.40 0.45 -26.16
CA MET A 155 13.07 0.49 -25.57
C MET A 155 13.15 0.67 -24.05
N ILE A 156 12.42 1.65 -23.53
CA ILE A 156 12.28 1.90 -22.08
C ILE A 156 10.80 1.76 -21.73
N ILE A 157 10.47 0.89 -20.78
CA ILE A 157 9.13 0.77 -20.20
C ILE A 157 9.23 1.20 -18.74
N ASP A 158 8.70 2.39 -18.42
CA ASP A 158 8.80 3.01 -17.10
C ASP A 158 7.43 3.08 -16.42
N ASP A 159 7.31 2.44 -15.26
CA ASP A 159 6.10 2.42 -14.43
C ASP A 159 4.82 2.20 -15.28
N TYR A 160 4.62 0.95 -15.74
CA TYR A 160 3.54 0.56 -16.67
C TYR A 160 2.18 0.36 -15.98
N ILE A 161 2.09 0.44 -14.65
CA ILE A 161 0.88 0.34 -13.82
C ILE A 161 0.65 1.68 -13.13
N LYS A 162 -0.59 2.18 -13.17
CA LYS A 162 -0.96 3.49 -12.62
C LYS A 162 -1.20 3.45 -11.11
N ASN A 163 -1.89 2.42 -10.64
CA ASN A 163 -2.33 2.29 -9.26
C ASN A 163 -2.63 0.83 -8.87
N SER A 164 -3.00 0.63 -7.62
CA SER A 164 -3.33 -0.68 -7.06
C SER A 164 -4.55 -1.35 -7.72
N GLU A 165 -5.52 -0.58 -8.19
CA GLU A 165 -6.72 -1.10 -8.86
C GLU A 165 -6.36 -1.74 -10.20
N GLU A 166 -5.55 -1.06 -11.03
CA GLU A 166 -5.04 -1.61 -12.28
C GLU A 166 -4.16 -2.85 -12.05
N ALA A 167 -3.31 -2.81 -11.01
CA ALA A 167 -2.42 -3.93 -10.69
C ALA A 167 -3.18 -5.23 -10.38
N ARG A 168 -4.32 -5.13 -9.70
CA ARG A 168 -5.17 -6.27 -9.35
C ARG A 168 -6.02 -6.77 -10.50
N SER A 169 -6.31 -5.92 -11.49
CA SER A 169 -7.14 -6.31 -12.63
C SER A 169 -6.40 -7.29 -13.54
N GLN A 170 -6.82 -8.55 -13.55
CA GLN A 170 -6.30 -9.56 -14.46
C GLN A 170 -6.43 -9.12 -15.92
N ILE A 171 -7.54 -8.49 -16.29
CA ILE A 171 -7.79 -7.98 -17.65
C ILE A 171 -6.73 -6.95 -18.04
N ILE A 172 -6.30 -6.08 -17.11
CA ILE A 172 -5.27 -5.06 -17.39
C ILE A 172 -3.90 -5.73 -17.48
N ARG A 173 -3.58 -6.70 -16.61
CA ARG A 173 -2.32 -7.46 -16.71
C ARG A 173 -2.22 -8.23 -18.02
N GLU A 174 -3.30 -8.86 -18.47
CA GLU A 174 -3.38 -9.52 -19.77
C GLU A 174 -3.18 -8.53 -20.91
N LYS A 175 -3.84 -7.37 -20.89
CA LYS A 175 -3.63 -6.31 -21.91
C LYS A 175 -2.18 -5.82 -21.97
N HIS A 176 -1.49 -5.69 -20.82
CA HIS A 176 -0.09 -5.31 -20.80
C HIS A 176 0.79 -6.39 -21.42
N TRP A 177 0.49 -7.66 -21.16
CA TRP A 177 1.20 -8.79 -21.77
C TRP A 177 0.97 -8.88 -23.27
N ASP A 178 -0.29 -8.75 -23.72
CA ASP A 178 -0.64 -8.76 -25.15
C ASP A 178 0.00 -7.58 -25.90
N TRP A 179 0.02 -6.41 -25.27
CA TRP A 179 0.70 -5.25 -25.84
C TRP A 179 2.22 -5.47 -25.94
N TRP A 180 2.85 -6.06 -24.94
CA TRP A 180 4.26 -6.42 -25.01
C TRP A 180 4.51 -7.41 -26.14
N THR A 181 3.84 -8.54 -26.14
CA THR A 181 4.09 -9.64 -27.09
C THR A 181 3.67 -9.31 -28.52
N GLY A 182 2.53 -8.64 -28.70
CA GLY A 182 1.95 -8.35 -30.02
C GLY A 182 2.37 -7.02 -30.63
N THR A 183 2.85 -6.07 -29.81
CA THR A 183 3.12 -4.70 -30.27
C THR A 183 4.52 -4.24 -29.94
N ALA A 184 4.90 -4.15 -28.66
CA ALA A 184 6.14 -3.51 -28.26
C ALA A 184 7.38 -4.31 -28.71
N SER A 185 7.42 -5.61 -28.43
CA SER A 185 8.54 -6.48 -28.80
C SER A 185 8.78 -6.53 -30.31
N THR A 186 7.72 -6.35 -31.12
CA THR A 186 7.84 -6.33 -32.61
C THR A 186 8.45 -5.05 -33.15
N ARG A 187 8.76 -4.07 -32.33
CA ARG A 187 9.42 -2.81 -32.69
C ARG A 187 10.91 -2.83 -32.41
N LEU A 188 11.42 -3.85 -31.78
CA LEU A 188 12.86 -3.97 -31.52
C LEU A 188 13.61 -4.26 -32.78
N GLU A 189 14.56 -3.41 -33.12
CA GLU A 189 15.52 -3.66 -34.24
C GLU A 189 16.51 -4.76 -33.83
N PRO A 190 17.16 -5.44 -34.80
CA PRO A 190 18.19 -6.42 -34.49
C PRO A 190 19.32 -5.81 -33.63
N GLY A 191 19.51 -6.34 -32.44
CA GLY A 191 20.46 -5.83 -31.44
C GLY A 191 19.96 -4.65 -30.62
N ALA A 192 18.67 -4.36 -30.66
CA ALA A 192 18.07 -3.39 -29.77
C ALA A 192 18.19 -3.81 -28.29
N ILE A 193 18.28 -2.83 -27.41
CA ILE A 193 18.33 -3.02 -25.96
C ILE A 193 16.99 -2.62 -25.32
N THR A 194 16.60 -3.35 -24.28
CA THR A 194 15.31 -3.13 -23.60
C THR A 194 15.50 -2.97 -22.10
N VAL A 195 14.96 -1.90 -21.53
CA VAL A 195 14.93 -1.67 -20.07
C VAL A 195 13.49 -1.59 -19.60
N VAL A 196 13.10 -2.49 -18.68
CA VAL A 196 11.80 -2.45 -18.02
C VAL A 196 12.02 -2.09 -16.55
N LEU A 197 11.42 -1.00 -16.12
CA LEU A 197 11.56 -0.54 -14.75
C LEU A 197 10.20 -0.23 -14.11
N ALA A 198 10.01 -0.68 -12.90
CA ALA A 198 8.80 -0.40 -12.14
C ALA A 198 9.00 -0.54 -10.63
N THR A 199 8.06 0.02 -9.87
CA THR A 199 7.70 -0.53 -8.58
C THR A 199 6.84 -1.76 -8.80
N ARG A 200 7.04 -2.84 -8.02
CA ARG A 200 6.24 -4.05 -8.15
C ARG A 200 4.93 -3.88 -7.39
N TRP A 201 3.83 -4.26 -8.02
CA TRP A 201 2.48 -4.15 -7.45
C TRP A 201 1.82 -5.51 -7.30
N HIS A 202 2.16 -6.46 -8.18
CA HIS A 202 1.55 -7.80 -8.23
C HIS A 202 2.57 -8.83 -8.74
N GLY A 203 2.50 -10.09 -8.26
CA GLY A 203 3.40 -11.17 -8.72
C GLY A 203 3.28 -11.45 -10.22
N ASP A 204 2.03 -11.49 -10.72
CA ASP A 204 1.68 -11.69 -12.15
C ASP A 204 1.60 -10.37 -12.93
N ASP A 205 2.44 -9.38 -12.63
CA ASP A 205 2.55 -8.16 -13.45
C ASP A 205 3.44 -8.39 -14.69
N LEU A 206 3.62 -7.37 -15.55
CA LEU A 206 4.43 -7.50 -16.75
C LEU A 206 5.85 -8.02 -16.44
N ILE A 207 6.48 -7.52 -15.38
CA ILE A 207 7.83 -7.98 -14.97
C ILE A 207 7.80 -9.44 -14.55
N GLY A 208 6.81 -9.88 -13.76
CA GLY A 208 6.67 -11.29 -13.38
C GLY A 208 6.56 -12.19 -14.61
N ARG A 209 5.66 -11.84 -15.55
CA ARG A 209 5.46 -12.60 -16.79
C ARG A 209 6.69 -12.60 -17.71
N LEU A 210 7.45 -11.51 -17.76
CA LEU A 210 8.71 -11.47 -18.55
C LEU A 210 9.76 -12.44 -17.98
N ILE A 211 9.90 -12.47 -16.66
CA ILE A 211 10.83 -13.38 -15.96
C ILE A 211 10.37 -14.84 -16.14
N ASP A 212 9.08 -15.12 -15.99
CA ASP A 212 8.52 -16.48 -16.13
C ASP A 212 8.64 -17.00 -17.57
N ALA A 213 8.44 -16.13 -18.56
CA ALA A 213 8.53 -16.52 -19.97
C ALA A 213 9.99 -16.76 -20.44
N ASP A 214 10.95 -16.05 -19.87
CA ASP A 214 12.38 -16.17 -20.23
C ASP A 214 13.27 -15.88 -19.00
N PRO A 215 13.42 -16.85 -18.08
CA PRO A 215 14.13 -16.66 -16.81
C PRO A 215 15.63 -16.34 -16.96
N ILE A 216 16.23 -16.69 -18.08
CA ILE A 216 17.68 -16.52 -18.32
C ILE A 216 17.95 -15.28 -19.18
N GLY A 217 17.00 -14.89 -20.02
CA GLY A 217 17.19 -13.83 -21.01
C GLY A 217 17.09 -12.41 -20.45
N TRP A 218 16.80 -12.24 -19.16
CA TRP A 218 16.71 -10.94 -18.49
C TRP A 218 17.72 -10.84 -17.35
N GLU A 219 18.56 -9.83 -17.39
CA GLU A 219 19.28 -9.41 -16.19
C GLU A 219 18.30 -8.67 -15.27
N VAL A 220 18.23 -9.08 -14.01
CA VAL A 220 17.29 -8.49 -13.03
C VAL A 220 18.06 -7.80 -11.91
N ILE A 221 17.90 -6.49 -11.82
CA ILE A 221 18.39 -5.72 -10.67
C ILE A 221 17.22 -5.43 -9.74
N HIS A 222 17.34 -5.92 -8.52
CA HIS A 222 16.36 -5.72 -7.48
C HIS A 222 16.98 -4.96 -6.31
N PHE A 223 16.41 -3.78 -5.99
CA PHE A 223 16.84 -2.93 -4.89
C PHE A 223 15.71 -2.75 -3.86
N PRO A 224 15.61 -3.58 -2.82
CA PRO A 224 14.64 -3.35 -1.75
C PRO A 224 14.99 -2.09 -0.94
N ALA A 225 13.98 -1.40 -0.39
CA ALA A 225 14.18 -0.19 0.41
C ALA A 225 15.00 -0.45 1.68
N ILE A 226 14.83 -1.61 2.29
CA ILE A 226 15.60 -2.11 3.43
C ILE A 226 16.23 -3.43 3.01
N ALA A 227 17.53 -3.59 3.18
CA ALA A 227 18.24 -4.81 2.85
C ALA A 227 17.73 -5.99 3.69
N THR A 228 17.43 -7.11 3.05
CA THR A 228 16.95 -8.35 3.67
C THR A 228 18.07 -9.35 4.00
N HIS A 229 19.26 -9.06 3.52
CA HIS A 229 20.50 -9.81 3.77
C HIS A 229 21.69 -8.89 3.51
N ASP A 230 22.90 -9.35 3.85
CA ASP A 230 24.14 -8.62 3.52
C ASP A 230 24.33 -8.56 2.01
N GLU A 231 24.44 -7.37 1.48
CA GLU A 231 24.72 -7.07 0.06
C GLU A 231 26.14 -6.50 -0.09
N GLU A 232 26.61 -6.33 -1.32
CA GLU A 232 27.94 -5.77 -1.59
C GLU A 232 28.13 -4.36 -1.00
N TYR A 233 27.06 -3.53 -1.03
CA TYR A 233 27.15 -2.11 -0.66
C TYR A 233 26.43 -1.76 0.64
N ARG A 234 25.74 -2.69 1.28
CA ARG A 234 25.02 -2.48 2.54
C ARG A 234 24.78 -3.78 3.31
N LYS A 235 24.59 -3.64 4.61
CA LYS A 235 24.27 -4.72 5.52
C LYS A 235 22.77 -4.94 5.62
N GLU A 236 22.39 -6.13 6.08
CA GLU A 236 20.99 -6.42 6.44
C GLU A 236 20.42 -5.34 7.36
N GLY A 237 19.20 -4.91 7.09
CA GLY A 237 18.52 -3.86 7.84
C GLY A 237 18.87 -2.43 7.43
N GLU A 238 19.85 -2.21 6.56
CA GLU A 238 20.21 -0.86 6.11
C GLU A 238 19.30 -0.36 4.98
N ALA A 239 19.03 0.96 4.98
CA ALA A 239 18.23 1.61 3.95
C ALA A 239 19.00 1.74 2.63
N LEU A 240 18.27 1.65 1.50
CA LEU A 240 18.83 1.82 0.15
C LEU A 240 19.46 3.22 -0.05
N TRP A 241 18.80 4.23 0.45
CA TRP A 241 19.25 5.63 0.37
C TRP A 241 19.01 6.37 1.68
N PRO A 242 19.86 6.16 2.70
CA PRO A 242 19.66 6.73 4.05
C PRO A 242 19.53 8.26 4.08
N ALA A 243 20.25 8.97 3.18
CA ALA A 243 20.18 10.43 3.09
C ALA A 243 18.81 10.95 2.62
N ARG A 244 17.98 10.10 2.02
CA ARG A 244 16.65 10.45 1.51
C ARG A 244 15.52 9.80 2.30
N PHE A 245 15.67 8.51 2.62
CA PHE A 245 14.77 7.72 3.43
C PHE A 245 15.60 6.92 4.44
N ASP A 246 15.64 7.40 5.66
CA ASP A 246 16.25 6.68 6.77
C ASP A 246 15.37 5.52 7.27
N ILE A 247 15.92 4.63 8.06
CA ILE A 247 15.19 3.47 8.60
C ILE A 247 13.93 3.90 9.39
N PRO A 248 13.97 4.93 10.27
CA PRO A 248 12.75 5.39 10.94
C PRO A 248 11.66 5.86 9.98
N ALA A 249 12.01 6.52 8.87
CA ALA A 249 11.05 6.95 7.86
C ALA A 249 10.42 5.76 7.14
N LEU A 250 11.24 4.78 6.71
CA LEU A 250 10.77 3.56 6.07
C LEU A 250 9.89 2.71 6.99
N GLN A 251 10.25 2.58 8.27
CA GLN A 251 9.44 1.88 9.27
C GLN A 251 8.09 2.55 9.52
N ARG A 252 8.01 3.89 9.46
CA ARG A 252 6.72 4.60 9.53
C ARG A 252 5.83 4.29 8.32
N ILE A 253 6.39 4.18 7.11
CA ILE A 253 5.66 3.78 5.91
C ILE A 253 5.20 2.33 6.05
N GLN A 254 6.09 1.43 6.46
CA GLN A 254 5.79 0.01 6.68
C GLN A 254 4.66 -0.20 7.71
N LYS A 255 4.69 0.53 8.84
CA LYS A 255 3.63 0.46 9.86
C LYS A 255 2.27 0.94 9.36
N ARG A 256 2.24 1.87 8.40
CA ARG A 256 1.00 2.38 7.82
C ARG A 256 0.33 1.34 6.91
N SER A 257 1.12 0.62 6.12
CA SER A 257 0.64 -0.42 5.23
C SER A 257 1.76 -1.43 4.95
N PRO A 258 1.87 -2.52 5.74
CA PRO A 258 2.87 -3.57 5.54
C PRO A 258 2.78 -4.21 4.15
N PHE A 259 1.56 -4.48 3.67
CA PHE A 259 1.31 -5.07 2.35
C PHE A 259 1.91 -4.23 1.22
N TRP A 260 1.52 -2.95 1.11
CA TRP A 260 2.06 -2.08 0.06
C TRP A 260 3.53 -1.77 0.24
N PHE A 261 4.03 -1.71 1.49
CA PHE A 261 5.45 -1.59 1.74
C PHE A 261 6.22 -2.80 1.19
N ASN A 262 5.71 -4.01 1.41
CA ASN A 262 6.34 -5.22 0.88
C ASN A 262 6.34 -5.22 -0.65
N ALA A 263 5.24 -4.87 -1.28
CA ALA A 263 5.14 -4.78 -2.73
C ALA A 263 6.00 -3.65 -3.32
N GLU A 264 5.72 -2.40 -2.96
CA GLU A 264 6.31 -1.24 -3.62
C GLU A 264 7.71 -0.88 -3.12
N TYR A 265 7.97 -1.05 -1.81
CA TYR A 265 9.25 -0.66 -1.21
C TYR A 265 10.24 -1.81 -1.11
N GLN A 266 9.77 -3.01 -0.84
CA GLN A 266 10.64 -4.20 -0.83
C GLN A 266 10.69 -4.91 -2.19
N GLY A 267 9.83 -4.51 -3.16
CA GLY A 267 9.78 -5.09 -4.50
C GLY A 267 9.41 -6.58 -4.52
N ASN A 268 8.81 -7.04 -3.43
CA ASN A 268 8.36 -8.41 -3.25
C ASN A 268 6.83 -8.43 -3.16
N PRO A 269 6.12 -8.29 -4.29
CA PRO A 269 4.68 -8.46 -4.32
C PRO A 269 4.39 -9.91 -4.04
N SER A 270 3.56 -10.15 -3.06
CA SER A 270 3.22 -11.50 -2.67
C SER A 270 2.53 -12.26 -3.80
N SER A 271 2.79 -13.56 -3.88
CA SER A 271 2.14 -14.49 -4.82
C SER A 271 0.88 -15.09 -4.21
N GLU A 272 -0.05 -15.39 -5.01
CA GLU A 272 -1.29 -16.20 -5.01
C GLU A 272 -1.84 -16.87 -3.72
N GLU A 273 -1.12 -16.93 -2.61
CA GLU A 273 -1.65 -17.40 -1.33
C GLU A 273 -2.03 -16.22 -0.45
N GLY A 274 -3.30 -15.87 -0.38
CA GLY A 274 -3.96 -15.06 0.66
C GLY A 274 -3.11 -13.95 1.29
N ASP A 275 -2.73 -12.93 0.49
CA ASP A 275 -1.64 -12.04 0.85
C ASP A 275 -2.03 -10.89 1.77
N VAL A 276 -3.31 -10.63 1.85
CA VAL A 276 -3.87 -9.56 2.67
C VAL A 276 -3.97 -10.00 4.13
N PHE A 277 -4.41 -11.26 4.36
CA PHE A 277 -4.57 -11.82 5.70
C PHE A 277 -3.74 -13.08 5.87
N LYS A 278 -2.61 -12.97 6.56
CA LYS A 278 -1.68 -14.09 6.76
C LYS A 278 -2.17 -15.06 7.83
N ARG A 279 -2.04 -16.36 7.60
CA ARG A 279 -2.46 -17.40 8.56
C ARG A 279 -1.75 -17.29 9.92
N HIS A 280 -0.52 -16.78 9.96
CA HIS A 280 0.21 -16.57 11.23
C HIS A 280 -0.40 -15.45 12.09
N GLY A 281 -1.22 -14.57 11.52
CA GLY A 281 -1.97 -13.54 12.23
C GLY A 281 -3.16 -14.08 13.04
N ILE A 282 -3.58 -15.33 12.82
CA ILE A 282 -4.73 -15.92 13.50
C ILE A 282 -4.50 -16.00 15.00
N ARG A 283 -5.45 -15.47 15.76
CA ARG A 283 -5.50 -15.55 17.22
C ARG A 283 -6.84 -16.12 17.64
N TYR A 284 -6.83 -16.76 18.81
CA TYR A 284 -8.02 -17.42 19.33
C TYR A 284 -8.39 -16.89 20.72
N TRP A 285 -9.67 -16.94 21.00
CA TRP A 285 -10.22 -16.70 22.31
C TRP A 285 -11.15 -17.84 22.74
N ARG A 286 -11.37 -17.94 24.03
CA ARG A 286 -12.39 -18.81 24.64
C ARG A 286 -13.08 -18.11 25.78
N ALA A 287 -14.32 -18.51 26.09
CA ALA A 287 -15.01 -18.00 27.27
C ALA A 287 -14.29 -18.44 28.55
N GLY A 288 -14.25 -17.56 29.52
CA GLY A 288 -13.62 -17.81 30.80
C GLY A 288 -14.33 -17.08 31.94
N LYS A 289 -14.00 -17.46 33.18
CA LYS A 289 -14.45 -16.79 34.39
C LYS A 289 -13.25 -16.45 35.24
N ALA A 290 -13.30 -15.30 35.91
CA ALA A 290 -12.31 -14.92 36.89
C ALA A 290 -13.00 -14.49 38.19
N THR A 291 -12.29 -14.65 39.29
CA THR A 291 -12.77 -14.16 40.60
C THR A 291 -12.10 -12.83 40.88
N THR A 292 -12.89 -11.78 41.11
CA THR A 292 -12.39 -10.46 41.47
C THR A 292 -11.82 -10.47 42.90
N LEU A 293 -11.12 -9.42 43.30
CA LEU A 293 -10.56 -9.28 44.64
C LEU A 293 -11.66 -9.31 45.74
N ASP A 294 -12.87 -8.87 45.40
CA ASP A 294 -14.05 -8.85 46.28
C ASP A 294 -14.78 -10.22 46.31
N GLY A 295 -14.25 -11.23 45.63
CA GLY A 295 -14.81 -12.58 45.56
C GLY A 295 -15.97 -12.76 44.57
N GLU A 296 -16.29 -11.77 43.75
CA GLU A 296 -17.29 -11.86 42.68
C GLU A 296 -16.76 -12.67 41.50
N ILE A 297 -17.55 -13.61 40.96
CA ILE A 297 -17.25 -14.35 39.75
C ILE A 297 -17.74 -13.53 38.54
N VAL A 298 -16.83 -13.14 37.67
CA VAL A 298 -17.13 -12.36 36.48
C VAL A 298 -16.84 -13.16 35.22
N ASP A 299 -17.71 -13.04 34.22
CA ASP A 299 -17.54 -13.64 32.90
C ASP A 299 -16.61 -12.78 32.03
N GLY A 300 -15.82 -13.44 31.19
CA GLY A 300 -14.89 -12.77 30.30
C GLY A 300 -14.36 -13.64 29.18
N TYR A 301 -13.37 -13.11 28.51
CA TYR A 301 -12.68 -13.73 27.39
C TYR A 301 -11.23 -14.03 27.77
N LEU A 302 -10.78 -15.25 27.51
CA LEU A 302 -9.37 -15.62 27.58
C LEU A 302 -8.77 -15.51 26.17
N LEU A 303 -7.92 -14.51 26.00
CA LEU A 303 -7.26 -14.17 24.72
C LEU A 303 -5.90 -14.85 24.67
N LYS A 304 -5.71 -15.77 23.73
CA LYS A 304 -4.42 -16.45 23.54
C LYS A 304 -3.44 -15.56 22.79
N GLN A 305 -2.35 -15.18 23.45
CA GLN A 305 -1.30 -14.33 22.92
C GLN A 305 -0.32 -15.13 22.04
N LEU A 306 0.55 -14.41 21.28
CA LEU A 306 1.60 -15.01 20.43
C LEU A 306 2.59 -15.89 21.19
N ASN A 307 2.94 -15.50 22.41
CA ASN A 307 3.85 -16.24 23.30
C ASN A 307 3.20 -17.47 23.96
N GLY A 308 1.92 -17.73 23.66
CA GLY A 308 1.16 -18.84 24.24
C GLY A 308 0.42 -18.51 25.54
N ASP A 309 0.67 -17.35 26.14
CA ASP A 309 -0.02 -16.90 27.35
C ASP A 309 -1.49 -16.60 27.07
N GLU A 310 -2.33 -16.68 28.10
CA GLU A 310 -3.73 -16.29 28.05
C GLU A 310 -3.95 -15.05 28.91
N VAL A 311 -4.58 -14.02 28.32
CA VAL A 311 -4.97 -12.80 29.04
C VAL A 311 -6.48 -12.82 29.24
N PHE A 312 -6.91 -12.66 30.49
CA PHE A 312 -8.34 -12.53 30.81
C PHE A 312 -8.82 -11.09 30.61
N VAL A 313 -9.93 -10.93 29.89
CA VAL A 313 -10.60 -9.66 29.68
C VAL A 313 -12.05 -9.78 30.17
N LYS A 314 -12.47 -8.92 31.10
CA LYS A 314 -13.82 -8.91 31.64
C LYS A 314 -14.82 -8.50 30.54
N ALA A 315 -15.84 -9.32 30.30
CA ALA A 315 -16.78 -9.10 29.18
C ALA A 315 -17.61 -7.80 29.33
N SER A 316 -17.88 -7.38 30.55
CA SER A 316 -18.63 -6.15 30.84
C SER A 316 -17.84 -4.86 30.58
N THR A 317 -16.51 -4.94 30.40
CA THR A 317 -15.66 -3.78 30.05
C THR A 317 -15.50 -3.62 28.55
N CYS A 318 -16.04 -4.55 27.77
CA CYS A 318 -15.94 -4.53 26.33
C CYS A 318 -17.19 -3.91 25.71
N TRP A 319 -16.95 -3.14 24.65
CA TRP A 319 -18.00 -2.60 23.83
C TRP A 319 -18.39 -3.58 22.71
N ARG A 320 -19.70 -3.73 22.40
CA ARG A 320 -20.20 -4.68 21.42
C ARG A 320 -20.99 -4.03 20.31
N PHE A 321 -20.82 -4.51 19.10
CA PHE A 321 -21.56 -4.08 17.91
C PHE A 321 -21.64 -5.20 16.87
N ILE A 322 -22.47 -5.00 15.85
CA ILE A 322 -22.59 -5.90 14.71
C ILE A 322 -22.17 -5.16 13.44
N THR A 323 -21.47 -5.84 12.52
CA THR A 323 -21.30 -5.40 11.13
C THR A 323 -22.11 -6.31 10.23
N CYS A 324 -22.78 -5.70 9.23
CA CYS A 324 -23.67 -6.39 8.31
C CYS A 324 -23.23 -6.14 6.88
N ASP A 325 -23.01 -7.22 6.14
CA ASP A 325 -22.98 -7.24 4.69
C ASP A 325 -24.19 -8.03 4.16
N LEU A 326 -25.03 -7.38 3.35
CA LEU A 326 -26.31 -7.92 2.96
C LEU A 326 -26.34 -8.26 1.47
N ALA A 327 -26.55 -9.52 1.12
CA ALA A 327 -26.79 -9.94 -0.26
C ALA A 327 -28.05 -9.32 -0.87
N ALA A 328 -27.99 -8.97 -2.15
CA ALA A 328 -29.12 -8.39 -2.89
C ALA A 328 -30.22 -9.42 -3.22
N SER A 329 -29.89 -10.69 -3.36
CA SER A 329 -30.83 -11.74 -3.80
C SER A 329 -30.54 -13.09 -3.13
N GLU A 330 -31.50 -14.03 -3.26
CA GLU A 330 -31.42 -15.39 -2.70
C GLU A 330 -30.96 -16.44 -3.71
N ARG A 331 -30.61 -16.03 -4.95
CA ARG A 331 -30.26 -16.97 -6.02
C ARG A 331 -29.00 -17.75 -5.67
N GLU A 332 -28.85 -18.99 -6.13
CA GLU A 332 -27.68 -19.85 -5.87
C GLU A 332 -26.35 -19.22 -6.32
N SER A 333 -26.38 -18.30 -7.28
CA SER A 333 -25.24 -17.53 -7.76
C SER A 333 -25.04 -16.20 -7.03
N ALA A 334 -25.82 -15.90 -5.98
CA ALA A 334 -25.74 -14.63 -5.25
C ALA A 334 -24.79 -14.74 -4.06
N ASP A 335 -24.30 -13.58 -3.63
CA ASP A 335 -23.49 -13.42 -2.43
C ASP A 335 -24.24 -13.81 -1.15
N TYR A 336 -23.51 -14.03 -0.07
CA TYR A 336 -24.09 -14.36 1.22
C TYR A 336 -24.46 -13.08 2.00
N THR A 337 -25.50 -13.18 2.82
CA THR A 337 -25.72 -12.20 3.89
C THR A 337 -24.86 -12.59 5.08
N VAL A 338 -24.04 -11.65 5.56
CA VAL A 338 -23.15 -11.85 6.69
C VAL A 338 -23.49 -10.88 7.81
N PHE A 339 -23.68 -11.41 9.01
CA PHE A 339 -23.72 -10.64 10.27
C PHE A 339 -22.57 -11.11 11.16
N GLN A 340 -21.70 -10.20 11.58
CA GLN A 340 -20.61 -10.48 12.50
C GLN A 340 -20.80 -9.72 13.79
N VAL A 341 -20.79 -10.42 14.93
CA VAL A 341 -20.93 -9.85 16.27
C VAL A 341 -19.55 -9.65 16.88
N TRP A 342 -19.20 -8.42 17.16
CA TRP A 342 -17.91 -8.03 17.67
C TRP A 342 -17.96 -7.55 19.11
N SER A 343 -16.96 -7.92 19.91
CA SER A 343 -16.66 -7.35 21.22
C SER A 343 -15.28 -6.71 21.17
N VAL A 344 -15.15 -5.47 21.60
CA VAL A 344 -13.90 -4.71 21.50
C VAL A 344 -13.41 -4.35 22.89
N THR A 345 -12.16 -4.68 23.18
CA THR A 345 -11.51 -4.36 24.44
C THR A 345 -11.10 -2.89 24.52
N SER A 346 -10.77 -2.40 25.69
CA SER A 346 -10.18 -1.06 25.88
C SER A 346 -8.84 -0.88 25.18
N GLN A 347 -8.19 -1.98 24.77
CA GLN A 347 -6.93 -2.00 24.00
C GLN A 347 -7.17 -2.05 22.50
N ALA A 348 -8.43 -1.95 22.05
CA ALA A 348 -8.84 -2.06 20.66
C ALA A 348 -8.65 -3.46 20.06
N ASP A 349 -8.54 -4.51 20.87
CA ASP A 349 -8.59 -5.87 20.38
C ASP A 349 -10.01 -6.22 19.97
N MET A 350 -10.16 -6.81 18.79
CA MET A 350 -11.43 -7.19 18.19
C MET A 350 -11.69 -8.68 18.43
N ILE A 351 -12.74 -9.00 19.13
CA ILE A 351 -13.12 -10.37 19.47
C ILE A 351 -14.38 -10.72 18.69
N LEU A 352 -14.28 -11.61 17.71
CA LEU A 352 -15.44 -12.11 16.96
C LEU A 352 -16.20 -13.11 17.83
N LEU A 353 -17.39 -12.71 18.30
CA LEU A 353 -18.18 -13.54 19.20
C LEU A 353 -19.03 -14.56 18.47
N ASP A 354 -19.67 -14.15 17.38
CA ASP A 354 -20.59 -14.97 16.61
C ASP A 354 -20.69 -14.47 15.16
N GLN A 355 -21.13 -15.35 14.26
CA GLN A 355 -21.35 -15.01 12.87
C GLN A 355 -22.53 -15.79 12.30
N ILE A 356 -23.35 -15.11 11.51
CA ILE A 356 -24.28 -15.72 10.57
C ILE A 356 -23.77 -15.43 9.16
N ARG A 357 -23.51 -16.49 8.39
CA ARG A 357 -23.22 -16.42 6.95
C ARG A 357 -24.18 -17.35 6.23
N ALA A 358 -25.18 -16.79 5.59
CA ALA A 358 -26.23 -17.58 4.92
C ALA A 358 -26.90 -16.78 3.80
N ARG A 359 -27.56 -17.50 2.89
CA ARG A 359 -28.50 -16.91 1.92
C ARG A 359 -29.85 -16.75 2.60
N ILE A 360 -30.02 -15.61 3.28
CA ILE A 360 -31.19 -15.33 4.10
C ILE A 360 -32.27 -14.65 3.24
N PRO A 361 -33.52 -15.17 3.23
CA PRO A 361 -34.65 -14.50 2.59
C PRO A 361 -34.85 -13.08 3.12
N GLY A 362 -35.23 -12.14 2.24
CA GLY A 362 -35.40 -10.74 2.59
C GLY A 362 -36.19 -10.51 3.90
N PRO A 363 -37.40 -11.14 4.05
CA PRO A 363 -38.19 -11.00 5.29
C PRO A 363 -37.53 -11.56 6.56
N GLU A 364 -36.59 -12.51 6.43
CA GLU A 364 -35.97 -13.17 7.58
C GLU A 364 -34.72 -12.45 8.07
N LYS A 365 -34.13 -11.54 7.27
CA LYS A 365 -32.92 -10.77 7.64
C LYS A 365 -33.14 -9.92 8.90
N LEU A 366 -34.28 -9.23 8.99
CA LEU A 366 -34.60 -8.36 10.11
C LEU A 366 -34.83 -9.14 11.42
N PRO A 367 -35.60 -10.25 11.44
CA PRO A 367 -35.67 -11.15 12.60
C PRO A 367 -34.30 -11.70 13.03
N ALA A 368 -33.43 -12.09 12.09
CA ALA A 368 -32.09 -12.60 12.38
C ALA A 368 -31.24 -11.53 13.08
N LEU A 369 -31.20 -10.30 12.55
CA LEU A 369 -30.50 -9.19 13.17
C LEU A 369 -31.02 -8.87 14.56
N LYS A 370 -32.35 -8.84 14.73
CA LYS A 370 -33.01 -8.60 16.03
C LYS A 370 -32.61 -9.67 17.05
N GLY A 371 -32.54 -10.93 16.64
CA GLY A 371 -32.12 -12.04 17.49
C GLY A 371 -30.68 -11.89 17.99
N LEU A 372 -29.74 -11.50 17.10
CA LEU A 372 -28.35 -11.24 17.46
C LEU A 372 -28.21 -10.04 18.41
N ILE A 373 -28.91 -8.93 18.16
CA ILE A 373 -28.89 -7.75 19.02
C ILE A 373 -29.35 -8.12 20.43
N ALA A 374 -30.45 -8.86 20.57
CA ALA A 374 -30.98 -9.27 21.87
C ALA A 374 -30.07 -10.27 22.58
N ARG A 375 -29.46 -11.22 21.83
CA ARG A 375 -28.60 -12.28 22.41
C ARG A 375 -27.30 -11.75 22.97
N TYR A 376 -26.68 -10.79 22.29
CA TYR A 376 -25.34 -10.30 22.62
C TYR A 376 -25.33 -8.94 23.30
N ASP A 377 -26.48 -8.33 23.51
CA ASP A 377 -26.62 -6.99 24.13
C ASP A 377 -25.68 -5.98 23.44
N VAL A 378 -25.84 -5.85 22.12
CA VAL A 378 -24.97 -4.97 21.32
C VAL A 378 -25.48 -3.54 21.31
N SER A 379 -24.56 -2.59 21.30
CA SER A 379 -24.87 -1.17 21.28
C SER A 379 -25.56 -0.73 19.98
N TYR A 380 -25.17 -1.30 18.85
CA TYR A 380 -25.77 -1.02 17.53
C TYR A 380 -25.30 -2.02 16.45
N ALA A 381 -25.97 -1.95 15.29
CA ALA A 381 -25.56 -2.66 14.09
C ALA A 381 -25.22 -1.68 12.96
N GLY A 382 -24.01 -1.79 12.40
CA GLY A 382 -23.56 -1.06 11.23
C GLY A 382 -23.94 -1.80 9.95
N ILE A 383 -24.60 -1.13 9.02
CA ILE A 383 -25.05 -1.68 7.75
C ILE A 383 -24.50 -0.82 6.62
N GLU A 384 -23.90 -1.44 5.61
CA GLU A 384 -23.36 -0.71 4.45
C GLU A 384 -24.43 0.14 3.76
N LYS A 385 -24.08 1.38 3.43
CA LYS A 385 -24.96 2.28 2.68
C LYS A 385 -24.82 2.03 1.18
N ALA A 386 -25.46 1.01 0.67
CA ALA A 386 -25.48 0.69 -0.75
C ALA A 386 -26.91 0.36 -1.21
N GLY A 387 -27.34 0.94 -2.32
CA GLY A 387 -28.54 0.62 -3.08
C GLY A 387 -29.73 0.09 -2.26
N PHE A 388 -30.04 -1.19 -2.42
CA PHE A 388 -31.18 -1.89 -1.76
C PHE A 388 -31.05 -1.98 -0.22
N GLN A 389 -29.87 -1.80 0.35
CA GLN A 389 -29.63 -1.86 1.80
C GLN A 389 -30.29 -0.68 2.54
N LEU A 390 -30.57 0.43 1.84
CA LEU A 390 -31.25 1.59 2.41
C LEU A 390 -32.65 1.25 2.91
N ASP A 391 -33.40 0.45 2.17
CA ASP A 391 -34.75 0.00 2.58
C ASP A 391 -34.66 -0.87 3.84
N PHE A 392 -33.67 -1.74 3.92
CA PHE A 392 -33.44 -2.56 5.11
C PHE A 392 -33.08 -1.70 6.32
N ILE A 393 -32.23 -0.70 6.17
CA ILE A 393 -31.87 0.24 7.24
C ILE A 393 -33.12 0.98 7.76
N GLN A 394 -33.99 1.45 6.84
CA GLN A 394 -35.22 2.14 7.22
C GLN A 394 -36.17 1.20 7.99
N ASN A 395 -36.36 -0.02 7.50
CA ASN A 395 -37.21 -1.02 8.17
C ASN A 395 -36.67 -1.39 9.55
N ALA A 396 -35.35 -1.53 9.70
CA ALA A 396 -34.72 -1.80 10.99
C ALA A 396 -34.92 -0.64 11.98
N ARG A 397 -34.81 0.61 11.51
CA ARG A 397 -35.09 1.81 12.33
C ARG A 397 -36.56 1.88 12.75
N TRP A 398 -37.50 1.59 11.86
CA TRP A 398 -38.94 1.53 12.19
C TRP A 398 -39.25 0.42 13.19
N ALA A 399 -38.51 -0.68 13.14
CA ALA A 399 -38.60 -1.76 14.13
C ALA A 399 -37.93 -1.40 15.48
N GLY A 400 -37.38 -0.19 15.64
CA GLY A 400 -36.74 0.29 16.87
C GLY A 400 -35.34 -0.30 17.10
N LEU A 401 -34.67 -0.87 16.06
CA LEU A 401 -33.34 -1.41 16.21
C LEU A 401 -32.28 -0.29 16.13
N PRO A 402 -31.23 -0.37 16.94
CA PRO A 402 -30.12 0.60 16.92
C PRO A 402 -29.21 0.36 15.73
N VAL A 403 -29.60 0.85 14.56
CA VAL A 403 -28.84 0.68 13.31
C VAL A 403 -28.27 2.01 12.81
N PHE A 404 -27.06 1.97 12.25
CA PHE A 404 -26.49 3.12 11.58
C PHE A 404 -25.85 2.73 10.22
N GLU A 405 -25.64 3.75 9.39
CA GLU A 405 -25.13 3.60 8.03
C GLU A 405 -23.60 3.57 8.02
N LEU A 406 -23.02 2.51 7.46
CA LEU A 406 -21.60 2.45 7.12
C LEU A 406 -21.42 2.98 5.70
N THR A 407 -20.70 4.09 5.56
CA THR A 407 -20.43 4.66 4.25
C THR A 407 -19.10 4.08 3.71
N PRO A 408 -19.13 3.40 2.55
CA PRO A 408 -17.90 2.90 1.95
C PRO A 408 -16.94 4.06 1.66
N LYS A 409 -15.69 3.93 2.09
CA LYS A 409 -14.61 4.85 1.74
C LYS A 409 -13.54 4.07 0.99
N GLY A 410 -13.21 4.52 -0.20
CA GLY A 410 -12.23 3.85 -1.04
C GLY A 410 -12.74 2.55 -1.68
N ASP A 411 -11.83 1.79 -2.27
CA ASP A 411 -12.10 0.49 -2.85
C ASP A 411 -12.16 -0.61 -1.77
N LYS A 412 -12.65 -1.78 -2.16
CA LYS A 412 -12.80 -2.96 -1.28
C LYS A 412 -11.47 -3.37 -0.64
N MET A 413 -10.40 -3.40 -1.43
CA MET A 413 -9.07 -3.74 -0.95
C MET A 413 -8.52 -2.71 0.05
N GLY A 414 -8.72 -1.43 -0.19
CA GLY A 414 -8.32 -0.38 0.75
C GLY A 414 -8.97 -0.57 2.12
N ARG A 415 -10.24 -1.01 2.15
CA ARG A 415 -10.93 -1.36 3.39
C ARG A 415 -10.35 -2.62 4.05
N ALA A 416 -10.07 -3.66 3.26
CA ALA A 416 -9.49 -4.91 3.76
C ALA A 416 -8.09 -4.72 4.35
N ILE A 417 -7.27 -3.82 3.79
CA ILE A 417 -5.94 -3.50 4.32
C ILE A 417 -6.01 -2.95 5.75
N GLU A 418 -7.00 -2.14 6.10
CA GLU A 418 -7.15 -1.65 7.47
C GLU A 418 -7.40 -2.81 8.45
N ALA A 419 -8.21 -3.78 8.05
CA ALA A 419 -8.45 -5.00 8.83
C ALA A 419 -7.21 -5.90 8.90
N SER A 420 -6.46 -6.02 7.80
CA SER A 420 -5.26 -6.87 7.75
C SER A 420 -4.15 -6.37 8.67
N VAL A 421 -4.00 -5.05 8.81
CA VAL A 421 -3.03 -4.48 9.78
C VAL A 421 -3.36 -4.92 11.21
N ARG A 422 -4.65 -4.94 11.58
CA ARG A 422 -5.07 -5.43 12.90
C ARG A 422 -4.89 -6.93 13.05
N TRP A 423 -5.17 -7.66 11.98
CA TRP A 423 -4.97 -9.11 11.91
C TRP A 423 -3.50 -9.49 12.12
N GLU A 424 -2.58 -8.91 11.38
CA GLU A 424 -1.14 -9.15 11.50
C GLU A 424 -0.58 -8.72 12.87
N ASN A 425 -1.12 -7.63 13.43
CA ASN A 425 -0.77 -7.19 14.77
C ASN A 425 -1.34 -8.09 15.89
N GLY A 426 -2.11 -9.15 15.55
CA GLY A 426 -2.71 -10.06 16.52
C GLY A 426 -3.81 -9.41 17.35
N GLN A 427 -4.51 -8.42 16.81
CA GLN A 427 -5.60 -7.69 17.45
C GLN A 427 -6.99 -8.24 17.07
N VAL A 428 -7.06 -9.29 16.26
CA VAL A 428 -8.31 -9.96 15.86
C VAL A 428 -8.31 -11.37 16.42
N TYR A 429 -9.32 -11.69 17.25
CA TYR A 429 -9.44 -12.96 17.93
C TYR A 429 -10.69 -13.71 17.47
N LEU A 430 -10.51 -14.96 17.03
CA LEU A 430 -11.56 -15.87 16.59
C LEU A 430 -11.95 -16.83 17.71
N PRO A 431 -13.19 -17.32 17.78
CA PRO A 431 -13.57 -18.33 18.78
C PRO A 431 -12.86 -19.66 18.48
N SER A 432 -12.34 -20.31 19.52
CA SER A 432 -11.53 -21.54 19.38
C SER A 432 -12.34 -22.79 18.98
N ASN A 433 -13.66 -22.81 19.22
CA ASN A 433 -14.47 -24.03 19.14
C ASN A 433 -15.72 -23.91 18.26
N GLU A 434 -15.85 -22.87 17.45
CA GLU A 434 -17.01 -22.71 16.58
C GLU A 434 -16.79 -23.35 15.21
N TYR A 435 -17.78 -24.11 14.72
CA TYR A 435 -17.68 -24.89 13.49
C TYR A 435 -17.46 -24.04 12.22
N TRP A 436 -17.91 -22.80 12.21
CA TRP A 436 -17.82 -21.89 11.07
C TRP A 436 -16.45 -21.18 10.93
N VAL A 437 -15.62 -21.25 11.96
CA VAL A 437 -14.32 -20.54 11.99
C VAL A 437 -13.39 -21.04 10.88
N GLY A 438 -13.43 -22.32 10.54
CA GLY A 438 -12.64 -22.87 9.44
C GLY A 438 -12.97 -22.23 8.10
N ALA A 439 -14.27 -22.08 7.81
CA ALA A 439 -14.73 -21.42 6.57
C ALA A 439 -14.42 -19.91 6.56
N PHE A 440 -14.49 -19.26 7.73
CA PHE A 440 -14.09 -17.86 7.89
C PHE A 440 -12.59 -17.66 7.59
N ILE A 441 -11.73 -18.47 8.21
CA ILE A 441 -10.28 -18.42 7.99
C ILE A 441 -9.94 -18.67 6.52
N GLU A 442 -10.61 -19.63 5.88
CA GLU A 442 -10.35 -19.95 4.47
C GLU A 442 -10.69 -18.75 3.58
N GLU A 443 -11.89 -18.16 3.70
CA GLU A 443 -12.30 -17.00 2.92
C GLU A 443 -11.40 -15.78 3.18
N VAL A 444 -11.10 -15.48 4.45
CA VAL A 444 -10.27 -14.33 4.83
C VAL A 444 -8.83 -14.51 4.35
N CYS A 445 -8.23 -15.68 4.55
CA CYS A 445 -6.85 -15.93 4.16
C CYS A 445 -6.66 -16.17 2.65
N THR A 446 -7.73 -16.38 1.89
CA THR A 446 -7.70 -16.46 0.42
C THR A 446 -8.31 -15.21 -0.24
N PHE A 447 -8.58 -14.18 0.55
CA PHE A 447 -9.14 -12.93 0.04
C PHE A 447 -8.37 -12.38 -1.15
N ASP A 448 -9.10 -11.83 -2.11
CA ASP A 448 -8.79 -11.39 -3.46
C ASP A 448 -8.81 -12.52 -4.52
N HIS A 449 -8.74 -13.80 -4.10
CA HIS A 449 -8.85 -14.97 -4.99
C HIS A 449 -10.03 -15.88 -4.64
N ALA A 450 -10.66 -15.64 -3.49
CA ALA A 450 -11.83 -16.43 -3.06
C ALA A 450 -13.04 -16.17 -3.97
N PRO A 451 -13.89 -17.17 -4.21
CA PRO A 451 -15.14 -16.99 -4.97
C PRO A 451 -16.16 -16.09 -4.23
N HIS A 452 -15.99 -15.89 -2.95
CA HIS A 452 -16.81 -15.05 -2.08
C HIS A 452 -15.90 -14.28 -1.12
N ASP A 453 -16.31 -13.08 -0.73
CA ASP A 453 -15.54 -12.17 0.14
C ASP A 453 -16.44 -11.38 1.11
N ASP A 454 -17.69 -11.82 1.28
CA ASP A 454 -18.69 -11.18 2.13
C ASP A 454 -18.25 -11.11 3.60
N GLN A 455 -17.54 -12.14 4.09
CA GLN A 455 -16.99 -12.16 5.45
C GLN A 455 -15.85 -11.15 5.63
N VAL A 456 -15.07 -10.91 4.58
CA VAL A 456 -13.99 -9.92 4.59
C VAL A 456 -14.54 -8.50 4.60
N ASP A 457 -15.63 -8.24 3.86
CA ASP A 457 -16.26 -6.92 3.89
C ASP A 457 -16.81 -6.61 5.28
N ALA A 458 -17.50 -7.54 5.93
CA ALA A 458 -18.00 -7.36 7.29
C ALA A 458 -16.86 -7.14 8.31
N LEU A 459 -15.75 -7.89 8.20
CA LEU A 459 -14.53 -7.70 9.01
C LEU A 459 -13.89 -6.33 8.76
N SER A 460 -13.82 -5.91 7.50
CA SER A 460 -13.23 -4.63 7.11
C SER A 460 -14.00 -3.45 7.70
N TYR A 461 -15.32 -3.49 7.64
CA TYR A 461 -16.16 -2.49 8.28
C TYR A 461 -16.02 -2.48 9.80
N ALA A 462 -15.84 -3.65 10.42
CA ALA A 462 -15.58 -3.71 11.85
C ALA A 462 -14.26 -3.03 12.22
N ALA A 463 -13.19 -3.28 11.48
CA ALA A 463 -11.89 -2.65 11.71
C ALA A 463 -11.96 -1.12 11.56
N ILE A 464 -12.60 -0.63 10.50
CA ILE A 464 -12.82 0.81 10.25
C ILE A 464 -13.61 1.45 11.39
N GLU A 465 -14.67 0.80 11.87
CA GLU A 465 -15.50 1.33 12.93
C GLU A 465 -14.74 1.44 14.27
N VAL A 466 -13.91 0.44 14.58
CA VAL A 466 -13.03 0.48 15.76
C VAL A 466 -12.03 1.63 15.65
N SER A 467 -11.44 1.84 14.47
CA SER A 467 -10.51 2.96 14.25
C SER A 467 -11.20 4.32 14.34
N ARG A 468 -12.42 4.44 13.78
CA ARG A 468 -13.20 5.68 13.79
C ARG A 468 -13.56 6.17 15.20
N ARG A 469 -13.79 5.26 16.13
CA ARG A 469 -14.13 5.59 17.51
C ARG A 469 -12.94 5.95 18.39
N GLY A 470 -11.77 6.17 17.80
CA GLY A 470 -10.58 6.57 18.54
C GLY A 470 -9.91 5.42 19.30
N PHE A 471 -10.37 4.18 19.12
CA PHE A 471 -9.62 2.98 19.46
C PHE A 471 -8.49 2.75 18.42
N SER A 472 -7.77 3.82 18.11
CA SER A 472 -6.45 3.68 17.52
C SER A 472 -5.60 2.95 18.54
N PRO A 473 -4.68 2.05 18.17
CA PRO A 473 -3.71 1.53 19.09
C PRO A 473 -2.87 2.72 19.60
N SER A 474 -3.42 3.47 20.54
CA SER A 474 -2.64 4.41 21.31
C SER A 474 -1.70 3.53 22.10
N TYR A 475 -0.43 3.57 21.74
CA TYR A 475 0.62 3.18 22.67
C TYR A 475 0.40 4.09 23.89
N ALA A 476 -0.31 3.63 24.88
CA ALA A 476 -0.38 4.29 26.17
C ALA A 476 1.02 4.14 26.77
N PHE A 477 1.85 5.12 26.52
CA PHE A 477 3.11 5.27 27.24
C PHE A 477 2.76 5.73 28.65
N GLY A 478 2.63 4.78 29.57
CA GLY A 478 2.56 5.08 30.99
C GLY A 478 3.96 5.31 31.52
N LEU A 479 4.25 6.48 32.06
CA LEU A 479 5.41 6.70 32.92
C LEU A 479 5.13 6.06 34.28
N HIS A 480 5.89 5.03 34.61
CA HIS A 480 5.82 4.37 35.92
C HIS A 480 7.05 4.69 36.76
N THR A 481 6.83 4.94 38.03
CA THR A 481 7.92 5.07 38.99
C THR A 481 8.13 3.73 39.68
N CYS A 482 9.33 3.19 39.61
CA CYS A 482 9.66 1.95 40.30
C CYS A 482 9.57 2.13 41.82
N HIS A 483 8.73 1.36 42.48
CA HIS A 483 8.55 1.41 43.93
C HIS A 483 9.81 1.01 44.73
N HIS A 484 10.73 0.27 44.09
CA HIS A 484 11.97 -0.19 44.73
C HIS A 484 13.12 0.78 44.60
N CYS A 485 13.36 1.32 43.37
CA CYS A 485 14.51 2.20 43.11
C CYS A 485 14.14 3.67 42.82
N GLY A 486 12.86 4.03 42.76
CA GLY A 486 12.37 5.39 42.52
C GLY A 486 12.59 5.92 41.10
N GLN A 487 13.17 5.13 40.20
CA GLN A 487 13.43 5.55 38.81
C GLN A 487 12.14 5.49 37.96
N MET A 488 11.93 6.51 37.15
CA MET A 488 10.84 6.54 36.19
C MET A 488 11.22 5.79 34.90
N TYR A 489 10.35 4.95 34.39
CA TYR A 489 10.53 4.24 33.13
C TYR A 489 9.19 4.10 32.39
N THR A 490 9.26 3.89 31.10
CA THR A 490 8.07 3.76 30.25
C THR A 490 7.69 2.29 30.12
N LEU A 491 6.49 1.93 30.56
CA LEU A 491 5.87 0.63 30.26
C LEU A 491 5.06 0.75 28.97
N THR A 492 5.38 -0.07 27.99
CA THR A 492 4.51 -0.27 26.84
C THR A 492 3.50 -1.34 27.18
N VAL A 493 2.21 -1.04 27.12
CA VAL A 493 1.09 -1.92 27.52
C VAL A 493 1.03 -3.24 26.72
N ARG A 494 1.80 -3.40 25.66
CA ARG A 494 1.91 -4.65 24.90
C ARG A 494 2.88 -5.68 25.46
N THR A 495 3.75 -5.29 26.33
CA THR A 495 4.64 -6.23 27.00
C THR A 495 4.08 -6.41 28.40
N GLY A 496 3.36 -7.53 28.61
CA GLY A 496 2.67 -7.83 29.86
C GLY A 496 3.30 -7.22 31.09
N LEU A 497 2.50 -6.85 32.06
CA LEU A 497 2.84 -6.19 33.34
C LEU A 497 4.00 -6.84 34.12
N ASP A 498 4.63 -7.88 33.57
CA ASP A 498 5.67 -8.70 34.18
C ASP A 498 7.11 -8.30 33.80
N ARG A 499 7.32 -7.19 33.07
CA ARG A 499 8.71 -6.77 32.85
C ARG A 499 9.28 -6.14 34.11
N PRO A 500 10.35 -6.72 34.66
CA PRO A 500 11.04 -6.11 35.79
C PRO A 500 11.57 -4.72 35.42
N CYS A 501 11.65 -3.85 36.42
CA CYS A 501 12.22 -2.51 36.24
C CYS A 501 13.58 -2.60 35.52
N PRO A 502 13.79 -1.86 34.43
CA PRO A 502 15.04 -1.94 33.65
C PRO A 502 16.28 -1.51 34.43
N TYR A 503 16.10 -0.82 35.56
CA TYR A 503 17.18 -0.30 36.39
C TYR A 503 17.54 -1.20 37.58
N CYS A 504 16.56 -1.84 38.23
CA CYS A 504 16.83 -2.67 39.39
C CYS A 504 16.34 -4.10 39.28
N HIS A 505 15.76 -4.48 38.13
CA HIS A 505 15.23 -5.80 37.82
C HIS A 505 14.17 -6.37 38.82
N THR A 506 13.58 -5.51 39.64
CA THR A 506 12.51 -5.92 40.57
C THR A 506 11.19 -6.02 39.81
N ALA A 507 10.44 -7.11 40.01
CA ALA A 507 9.14 -7.30 39.42
C ALA A 507 8.15 -6.21 39.90
N PRO A 508 7.27 -5.68 39.04
CA PRO A 508 6.28 -4.69 39.45
C PRO A 508 5.31 -5.32 40.46
N ILE A 509 4.99 -4.59 41.51
CA ILE A 509 3.90 -4.98 42.41
C ILE A 509 2.59 -4.63 41.71
N MET A 510 1.77 -5.64 41.43
CA MET A 510 0.45 -5.49 40.85
C MET A 510 -0.50 -4.94 41.92
N GLU A 511 -0.60 -3.64 42.07
CA GLU A 511 -1.78 -3.04 42.65
C GLU A 511 -2.84 -2.90 41.58
N ALA A 512 -4.00 -3.51 41.80
CA ALA A 512 -5.14 -3.36 40.93
C ALA A 512 -5.50 -1.86 40.84
N VAL A 513 -5.32 -1.28 39.63
CA VAL A 513 -5.77 0.09 39.37
C VAL A 513 -7.30 0.07 39.23
N ASP A 514 -7.99 0.13 40.32
CA ASP A 514 -9.45 0.32 40.42
C ASP A 514 -9.82 1.81 40.55
N THR A 515 -9.04 2.69 39.92
CA THR A 515 -9.43 4.12 39.87
C THR A 515 -9.22 4.65 38.47
N LEU A 516 -10.14 4.32 37.56
CA LEU A 516 -10.48 5.23 36.50
C LEU A 516 -11.18 6.44 37.11
N VAL A 517 -10.43 7.48 37.46
CA VAL A 517 -10.98 8.79 37.70
C VAL A 517 -11.62 9.23 36.37
N PRO A 518 -12.94 9.44 36.31
CA PRO A 518 -13.52 10.00 35.10
C PRO A 518 -12.94 11.39 34.92
N LEU A 519 -12.34 11.65 33.75
CA LEU A 519 -12.04 13.00 33.31
C LEU A 519 -13.36 13.78 33.42
N LYS A 520 -13.42 14.77 34.30
CA LYS A 520 -14.51 15.72 34.34
C LYS A 520 -14.55 16.39 32.98
N GLU A 521 -15.62 16.13 32.23
CA GLU A 521 -16.00 16.97 31.10
C GLU A 521 -16.26 18.38 31.66
N GLU A 522 -15.41 19.32 31.39
CA GLU A 522 -15.72 20.73 31.50
C GLU A 522 -16.73 21.03 30.38
N HIS A 523 -18.01 20.94 30.69
CA HIS A 523 -19.07 21.51 29.89
C HIS A 523 -18.98 23.04 30.00
N GLU A 524 -18.39 23.68 28.97
CA GLU A 524 -18.72 25.05 28.67
C GLU A 524 -20.20 25.08 28.25
N GLU A 525 -21.04 25.59 29.13
CA GLU A 525 -22.43 25.98 28.84
C GLU A 525 -22.43 27.09 27.80
N THR A 526 -22.55 26.74 26.51
CA THR A 526 -22.98 27.69 25.50
C THR A 526 -24.51 27.70 25.43
N THR A 527 -25.09 28.73 26.03
CA THR A 527 -26.51 29.09 25.91
C THR A 527 -26.94 29.17 24.44
N PRO A 528 -28.10 28.62 24.06
CA PRO A 528 -28.62 28.78 22.71
C PRO A 528 -29.10 30.22 22.49
N ARG A 529 -28.54 30.90 21.51
CA ARG A 529 -29.12 32.12 20.95
C ARG A 529 -30.35 31.74 20.14
N GLU A 530 -31.50 32.24 20.59
CA GLU A 530 -32.77 32.25 19.85
C GLU A 530 -32.60 32.89 18.48
N ALA A 531 -32.87 32.13 17.45
CA ALA A 531 -33.01 32.68 16.10
C ALA A 531 -34.41 33.24 15.91
N GLN A 532 -34.56 34.56 15.95
CA GLN A 532 -35.78 35.26 15.55
C GLN A 532 -36.02 35.06 14.05
N TRP A 533 -37.17 34.47 13.73
CA TRP A 533 -37.73 34.42 12.40
C TRP A 533 -38.39 35.79 12.09
N GLY A 534 -37.77 36.58 11.20
CA GLY A 534 -38.36 37.74 10.61
C GLY A 534 -39.06 37.40 9.29
N HIS A 535 -40.38 37.48 9.27
CA HIS A 535 -41.20 37.54 8.06
C HIS A 535 -40.95 38.83 7.30
N THR A 536 -40.76 38.77 5.99
CA THR A 536 -41.32 39.78 5.05
C THR A 536 -41.39 39.20 3.63
N ARG A 537 -42.53 39.06 3.19
CA ARG A 537 -43.36 39.32 1.99
C ARG A 537 -42.65 39.87 0.76
N THR A 538 -42.87 39.09 -0.33
CA THR A 538 -43.37 39.45 -1.69
C THR A 538 -43.02 40.84 -2.29
N VAL A 539 -42.61 40.87 -3.59
CA VAL A 539 -43.43 41.17 -4.77
C VAL A 539 -42.52 41.41 -6.01
N ASN A 540 -42.86 40.75 -7.12
CA ASN A 540 -42.81 41.06 -8.55
C ASN A 540 -41.69 41.95 -9.18
N ALA A 541 -41.00 41.43 -10.16
CA ALA A 541 -41.12 41.68 -11.59
C ALA A 541 -40.26 40.69 -12.37
#